data_835894528f9ba5c23c76640373473999
#
_entry.id   835894528f9ba5c23c76640373473999
#
_cell.length_a   1.000
_cell.length_b   1.000
_cell.length_c   1.000
_cell.angle_alpha   90.00
_cell.angle_beta   90.00
_cell.angle_gamma   90.00
#
_symmetry.space_group_name_H-M   'P 1'
#
loop_
_entity.id
_entity.type
_entity.pdbx_description
1 polymer ?
#
loop_
_entity_poly.entity_id
_entity_poly.type
_entity_poly.pdbx_seq_one_letter_code
_entity_poly.pdbx_strand_id
1 'polypeptide(L)'
;MNLNKVKFTEEHAIEVTNWKYEGKYSIYNLPPWEEIKKKNFSLAKEDKRKNFISFINDNKELIGFINLLDEGSSVFFGICMKPNYCGMGIGKEIISLRLQECRNKYSTKPIVLNVRTWNMRAVKCYESQGFKIVETKVQKTHLGDGEFFVMRYQ
;
A
#
# COMPACT_ATOMS: atom_id res chain seq x y z
N MET A 1 17.64 -9.87 -0.23
CA MET A 1 16.92 -9.84 1.08
C MET A 1 15.82 -10.89 1.04
N ASN A 2 15.76 -11.73 2.06
CA ASN A 2 14.66 -12.68 2.18
C ASN A 2 13.46 -12.00 2.82
N LEU A 3 12.31 -12.12 2.17
CA LEU A 3 11.06 -11.54 2.65
C LEU A 3 10.11 -12.67 3.05
N ASN A 4 9.56 -12.56 4.24
CA ASN A 4 8.59 -13.52 4.76
C ASN A 4 7.24 -12.81 4.91
N LYS A 5 6.20 -13.45 4.38
CA LYS A 5 4.83 -12.97 4.48
C LYS A 5 4.24 -13.38 5.81
N VAL A 6 3.71 -12.42 6.57
CA VAL A 6 3.08 -12.68 7.86
C VAL A 6 1.83 -11.85 8.02
N LYS A 7 0.99 -12.22 8.98
CA LYS A 7 -0.22 -11.48 9.34
C LYS A 7 0.12 -10.05 9.75
N PHE A 8 -0.66 -9.08 9.27
CA PHE A 8 -0.56 -7.70 9.72
C PHE A 8 -1.22 -7.56 11.09
N THR A 9 -0.43 -7.19 12.09
CA THR A 9 -0.88 -7.14 13.49
C THR A 9 -1.15 -5.72 13.94
N GLU A 10 -1.78 -5.55 15.12
CA GLU A 10 -1.92 -4.24 15.73
C GLU A 10 -0.56 -3.62 16.02
N GLU A 11 0.42 -4.43 16.44
CA GLU A 11 1.80 -3.95 16.66
C GLU A 11 2.40 -3.37 15.38
N HIS A 12 2.17 -4.02 14.24
CA HIS A 12 2.58 -3.50 12.94
C HIS A 12 1.89 -2.17 12.63
N ALA A 13 0.59 -2.09 12.92
CA ALA A 13 -0.18 -0.85 12.69
C ALA A 13 0.38 0.31 13.51
N ILE A 14 0.73 0.07 14.78
CA ILE A 14 1.34 1.08 15.64
C ILE A 14 2.70 1.51 15.08
N GLU A 15 3.54 0.55 14.68
CA GLU A 15 4.84 0.86 14.09
C GLU A 15 4.72 1.73 12.85
N VAL A 16 3.77 1.42 11.97
CA VAL A 16 3.55 2.18 10.72
C VAL A 16 3.23 3.64 11.00
N THR A 17 2.54 3.96 12.09
CA THR A 17 2.25 5.35 12.46
C THR A 17 3.51 6.13 12.82
N ASN A 18 4.61 5.45 13.10
CA ASN A 18 5.90 6.08 13.41
C ASN A 18 6.80 6.22 12.18
N TRP A 19 6.40 5.67 11.04
CA TRP A 19 7.16 5.83 9.80
C TRP A 19 7.03 7.28 9.32
N LYS A 20 8.17 7.92 9.07
CA LYS A 20 8.21 9.32 8.63
C LYS A 20 8.94 9.41 7.31
N TYR A 21 8.24 9.91 6.31
CA TYR A 21 8.76 10.17 4.98
C TYR A 21 9.23 11.62 4.90
N GLU A 22 10.24 11.87 4.07
CA GLU A 22 10.84 13.20 3.94
C GLU A 22 10.36 13.92 2.69
N GLY A 23 10.55 15.25 2.66
CA GLY A 23 10.23 16.08 1.52
C GLY A 23 8.76 15.99 1.14
N LYS A 24 8.49 15.94 -0.15
CA LYS A 24 7.11 15.84 -0.67
C LYS A 24 6.41 14.54 -0.25
N TYR A 25 7.17 13.50 0.07
CA TYR A 25 6.60 12.22 0.53
C TYR A 25 6.06 12.29 1.94
N SER A 26 6.32 13.37 2.69
CA SER A 26 5.78 13.56 4.04
C SER A 26 4.25 13.58 4.08
N ILE A 27 3.62 13.80 2.93
CA ILE A 27 2.16 13.72 2.79
C ILE A 27 1.61 12.34 3.16
N TYR A 28 2.45 11.29 3.10
CA TYR A 28 2.07 9.93 3.47
C TYR A 28 2.25 9.63 4.96
N ASN A 29 2.78 10.58 5.73
CA ASN A 29 2.93 10.40 7.18
C ASN A 29 1.56 10.30 7.84
N LEU A 30 1.42 9.32 8.72
CA LEU A 30 0.16 9.11 9.45
C LEU A 30 0.14 9.91 10.75
N PRO A 31 -1.06 10.24 11.26
CA PRO A 31 -1.19 10.81 12.59
C PRO A 31 -0.73 9.81 13.65
N PRO A 32 -0.52 10.27 14.91
CA PRO A 32 -0.21 9.36 16.01
C PRO A 32 -1.29 8.29 16.20
N TRP A 33 -0.89 7.15 16.76
CA TRP A 33 -1.79 6.00 16.96
C TRP A 33 -3.08 6.36 17.69
N GLU A 34 -3.01 7.21 18.72
CA GLU A 34 -4.21 7.61 19.47
C GLU A 34 -5.23 8.34 18.59
N GLU A 35 -4.76 9.16 17.66
CA GLU A 35 -5.62 9.83 16.69
C GLU A 35 -6.18 8.86 15.67
N ILE A 36 -5.37 7.92 15.21
CA ILE A 36 -5.78 6.84 14.30
C ILE A 36 -6.96 6.06 14.89
N LYS A 37 -6.87 5.72 16.19
CA LYS A 37 -7.95 5.04 16.90
C LYS A 37 -9.21 5.91 17.00
N LYS A 38 -9.04 7.16 17.38
CA LYS A 38 -10.15 8.12 17.55
C LYS A 38 -10.95 8.30 16.27
N LYS A 39 -10.26 8.40 15.15
CA LYS A 39 -10.87 8.63 13.83
C LYS A 39 -11.28 7.35 13.11
N ASN A 40 -11.14 6.21 13.74
CA ASN A 40 -11.51 4.90 13.19
C ASN A 40 -10.87 4.58 11.82
N PHE A 41 -9.58 4.89 11.67
CA PHE A 41 -8.84 4.49 10.48
C PHE A 41 -8.81 2.96 10.38
N SER A 42 -8.71 2.44 9.16
CA SER A 42 -8.68 0.99 8.91
C SER A 42 -7.59 0.26 9.70
N LEU A 43 -6.43 0.91 9.90
CA LEU A 43 -5.33 0.34 10.68
C LEU A 43 -5.71 0.04 12.12
N ALA A 44 -6.67 0.78 12.69
CA ALA A 44 -7.11 0.62 14.07
C ALA A 44 -8.23 -0.42 14.24
N LYS A 45 -8.74 -0.97 13.14
CA LYS A 45 -9.87 -1.91 13.17
C LYS A 45 -9.41 -3.32 12.86
N GLU A 46 -9.64 -4.25 13.78
CA GLU A 46 -9.24 -5.64 13.62
C GLU A 46 -9.84 -6.28 12.37
N ASP A 47 -11.12 -6.01 12.09
CA ASP A 47 -11.80 -6.56 10.92
C ASP A 47 -11.25 -6.00 9.60
N LYS A 48 -10.70 -4.79 9.60
CA LYS A 48 -10.09 -4.17 8.42
C LYS A 48 -8.64 -4.63 8.22
N ARG A 49 -7.91 -4.88 9.31
CA ARG A 49 -6.54 -5.38 9.23
C ARG A 49 -6.42 -6.74 8.53
N LYS A 50 -7.50 -7.49 8.43
CA LYS A 50 -7.54 -8.77 7.68
C LYS A 50 -7.22 -8.60 6.20
N ASN A 51 -7.42 -7.40 5.64
CA ASN A 51 -7.13 -7.11 4.24
C ASN A 51 -5.65 -6.79 4.00
N PHE A 52 -4.86 -6.69 5.07
CA PHE A 52 -3.44 -6.32 5.02
C PHE A 52 -2.57 -7.57 5.24
N ILE A 53 -1.44 -7.61 4.54
CA ILE A 53 -0.40 -8.63 4.73
C ILE A 53 0.92 -7.90 4.91
N SER A 54 1.67 -8.30 5.94
CA SER A 54 2.99 -7.75 6.25
C SER A 54 4.08 -8.57 5.60
N PHE A 55 5.17 -7.88 5.24
CA PHE A 55 6.42 -8.49 4.78
C PHE A 55 7.52 -8.11 5.76
N ILE A 56 8.18 -9.12 6.30
CA ILE A 56 9.27 -8.95 7.26
C ILE A 56 10.54 -9.58 6.69
N ASN A 57 11.71 -9.09 7.14
CA ASN A 57 12.99 -9.71 6.81
C ASN A 57 13.35 -10.81 7.82
N ASP A 58 14.53 -11.41 7.66
CA ASP A 58 14.98 -12.50 8.55
C ASP A 58 15.22 -12.03 9.99
N ASN A 59 15.40 -10.73 10.20
CA ASN A 59 15.53 -10.12 11.53
C ASN A 59 14.16 -9.74 12.14
N LYS A 60 13.07 -10.15 11.49
CA LYS A 60 11.69 -9.85 11.90
C LYS A 60 11.35 -8.36 11.86
N GLU A 61 12.12 -7.59 11.11
CA GLU A 61 11.83 -6.18 10.89
C GLU A 61 10.72 -6.04 9.85
N LEU A 62 9.74 -5.17 10.13
CA LEU A 62 8.66 -4.88 9.19
C LEU A 62 9.20 -4.01 8.05
N ILE A 63 9.17 -4.54 6.84
CA ILE A 63 9.67 -3.86 5.63
C ILE A 63 8.57 -3.10 4.93
N GLY A 64 7.38 -3.67 4.88
CA GLY A 64 6.24 -3.07 4.22
C GLY A 64 5.00 -3.93 4.38
N PHE A 65 3.89 -3.44 3.85
CA PHE A 65 2.66 -4.22 3.83
C PHE A 65 1.84 -3.90 2.58
N ILE A 66 0.95 -4.82 2.23
CA ILE A 66 0.03 -4.66 1.11
C ILE A 66 -1.40 -4.82 1.62
N ASN A 67 -2.26 -3.92 1.16
CA ASN A 67 -3.70 -3.97 1.35
C ASN A 67 -4.33 -4.51 0.06
N LEU A 68 -5.13 -5.56 0.18
CA LEU A 68 -5.99 -6.06 -0.90
C LEU A 68 -7.42 -6.02 -0.42
N LEU A 69 -8.25 -5.21 -1.09
CA LEU A 69 -9.65 -5.06 -0.74
C LEU A 69 -10.52 -5.46 -1.93
N ASP A 70 -11.30 -6.53 -1.76
CA ASP A 70 -12.29 -6.94 -2.75
C ASP A 70 -13.47 -5.99 -2.70
N GLU A 71 -13.62 -5.18 -3.75
CA GLU A 71 -14.70 -4.20 -3.87
C GLU A 71 -15.85 -4.70 -4.75
N GLY A 72 -15.87 -5.99 -5.07
CA GLY A 72 -16.89 -6.63 -5.90
C GLY A 72 -16.47 -6.71 -7.35
N SER A 73 -16.52 -5.60 -8.08
CA SER A 73 -16.16 -5.56 -9.51
C SER A 73 -14.65 -5.47 -9.74
N SER A 74 -13.90 -5.06 -8.72
CA SER A 74 -12.44 -4.93 -8.79
C SER A 74 -11.81 -5.23 -7.44
N VAL A 75 -10.50 -5.44 -7.43
CA VAL A 75 -9.72 -5.58 -6.21
C VAL A 75 -8.85 -4.34 -6.06
N PHE A 76 -9.01 -3.60 -4.98
CA PHE A 76 -8.18 -2.45 -4.67
C PHE A 76 -6.85 -2.93 -4.08
N PHE A 77 -5.75 -2.36 -4.58
CA PHE A 77 -4.38 -2.71 -4.20
C PHE A 77 -3.69 -1.49 -3.62
N GLY A 78 -3.11 -1.62 -2.44
CA GLY A 78 -2.31 -0.57 -1.83
C GLY A 78 -1.03 -1.15 -1.26
N ILE A 79 0.06 -0.39 -1.34
CA ILE A 79 1.34 -0.77 -0.77
C ILE A 79 1.90 0.37 0.06
N CYS A 80 2.53 0.01 1.17
CA CYS A 80 3.25 0.94 2.01
C CYS A 80 4.60 0.33 2.39
N MET A 81 5.67 1.07 2.16
CA MET A 81 7.04 0.63 2.44
C MET A 81 7.64 1.46 3.57
N LYS A 82 8.40 0.82 4.44
CA LYS A 82 9.17 1.54 5.46
C LYS A 82 10.12 2.51 4.77
N PRO A 83 10.22 3.77 5.24
CA PRO A 83 10.95 4.82 4.52
C PRO A 83 12.38 4.48 4.11
N ASN A 84 13.16 3.85 4.99
CA ASN A 84 14.55 3.52 4.70
C ASN A 84 14.72 2.37 3.69
N TYR A 85 13.65 1.70 3.31
CA TYR A 85 13.66 0.65 2.29
C TYR A 85 13.07 1.11 0.96
N CYS A 86 12.60 2.35 0.87
CA CYS A 86 12.09 2.90 -0.38
C CYS A 86 13.24 3.11 -1.39
N GLY A 87 12.95 2.89 -2.67
CA GLY A 87 13.92 3.13 -3.73
C GLY A 87 14.99 2.05 -3.91
N MET A 88 14.87 0.91 -3.25
CA MET A 88 15.84 -0.19 -3.29
C MET A 88 15.38 -1.39 -4.11
N GLY A 89 14.27 -1.27 -4.84
CA GLY A 89 13.72 -2.37 -5.62
C GLY A 89 12.92 -3.40 -4.83
N ILE A 90 12.85 -3.28 -3.52
CA ILE A 90 12.12 -4.21 -2.64
C ILE A 90 10.62 -4.12 -2.89
N GLY A 91 10.11 -2.92 -3.16
CA GLY A 91 8.70 -2.71 -3.48
C GLY A 91 8.25 -3.53 -4.69
N LYS A 92 9.08 -3.62 -5.71
CA LYS A 92 8.78 -4.44 -6.91
C LYS A 92 8.64 -5.92 -6.55
N GLU A 93 9.52 -6.42 -5.70
CA GLU A 93 9.49 -7.81 -5.25
C GLU A 93 8.20 -8.10 -4.48
N ILE A 94 7.84 -7.24 -3.53
CA ILE A 94 6.62 -7.37 -2.74
C ILE A 94 5.38 -7.34 -3.64
N ILE A 95 5.32 -6.40 -4.57
CA ILE A 95 4.21 -6.26 -5.50
C ILE A 95 4.08 -7.52 -6.36
N SER A 96 5.19 -8.00 -6.91
CA SER A 96 5.20 -9.21 -7.74
C SER A 96 4.63 -10.42 -6.99
N LEU A 97 5.07 -10.62 -5.75
CA LEU A 97 4.59 -11.73 -4.92
C LEU A 97 3.09 -11.65 -4.67
N ARG A 98 2.59 -10.46 -4.32
CA ARG A 98 1.16 -10.30 -4.02
C ARG A 98 0.28 -10.32 -5.26
N LEU A 99 0.76 -9.83 -6.39
CA LEU A 99 0.01 -9.90 -7.65
C LEU A 99 -0.23 -11.35 -8.06
N GLN A 100 0.77 -12.19 -7.92
CA GLN A 100 0.63 -13.61 -8.23
C GLN A 100 -0.44 -14.25 -7.36
N GLU A 101 -0.42 -14.00 -6.06
CA GLU A 101 -1.43 -14.52 -5.13
C GLU A 101 -2.82 -13.96 -5.43
N CYS A 102 -2.89 -12.67 -5.75
CA CYS A 102 -4.14 -12.01 -6.08
C CYS A 102 -4.77 -12.60 -7.35
N ARG A 103 -3.96 -12.88 -8.37
CA ARG A 103 -4.42 -13.52 -9.60
C ARG A 103 -4.93 -14.93 -9.37
N ASN A 104 -4.27 -15.68 -8.49
CA ASN A 104 -4.73 -17.01 -8.13
C ASN A 104 -6.11 -16.99 -7.45
N LYS A 105 -6.36 -15.97 -6.62
CA LYS A 105 -7.62 -15.82 -5.89
C LYS A 105 -8.73 -15.15 -6.71
N TYR A 106 -8.38 -14.15 -7.53
CA TYR A 106 -9.31 -13.30 -8.27
C TYR A 106 -8.95 -13.29 -9.77
N SER A 107 -9.04 -14.45 -10.42
CA SER A 107 -8.53 -14.67 -11.78
C SER A 107 -9.13 -13.73 -12.84
N THR A 108 -10.34 -13.22 -12.62
CA THR A 108 -11.07 -12.40 -13.62
C THR A 108 -11.26 -10.94 -13.20
N LYS A 109 -11.06 -10.62 -11.93
CA LYS A 109 -11.25 -9.24 -11.45
C LYS A 109 -10.06 -8.37 -11.79
N PRO A 110 -10.29 -7.14 -12.28
CA PRO A 110 -9.18 -6.19 -12.44
C PRO A 110 -8.64 -5.78 -11.06
N ILE A 111 -7.34 -5.58 -11.01
CA ILE A 111 -6.65 -5.07 -9.82
C ILE A 111 -6.37 -3.59 -10.10
N VAL A 112 -6.82 -2.72 -9.19
CA VAL A 112 -6.71 -1.26 -9.37
C VAL A 112 -6.00 -0.62 -8.20
N LEU A 113 -5.29 0.46 -8.47
CA LEU A 113 -4.68 1.29 -7.43
C LEU A 113 -4.80 2.76 -7.80
N ASN A 114 -4.65 3.61 -6.80
CA ASN A 114 -4.57 5.05 -6.97
C ASN A 114 -3.20 5.52 -6.53
N VAL A 115 -2.58 6.39 -7.31
CA VAL A 115 -1.27 6.96 -6.98
C VAL A 115 -1.27 8.45 -7.32
N ARG A 116 -0.71 9.28 -6.45
CA ARG A 116 -0.62 10.72 -6.73
C ARG A 116 0.19 10.95 -8.01
N THR A 117 -0.31 11.84 -8.86
CA THR A 117 0.26 12.05 -10.20
C THR A 117 1.73 12.49 -10.16
N TRP A 118 2.14 13.20 -9.11
CA TRP A 118 3.53 13.64 -8.94
C TRP A 118 4.47 12.53 -8.45
N ASN A 119 3.93 11.41 -7.95
CA ASN A 119 4.75 10.35 -7.36
C ASN A 119 5.26 9.40 -8.45
N MET A 120 6.16 9.91 -9.28
CA MET A 120 6.67 9.17 -10.44
C MET A 120 7.48 7.94 -10.04
N ARG A 121 8.10 7.94 -8.87
CA ARG A 121 8.81 6.76 -8.35
C ARG A 121 7.85 5.58 -8.20
N ALA A 122 6.70 5.82 -7.60
CA ALA A 122 5.68 4.78 -7.43
C ALA A 122 5.06 4.40 -8.77
N VAL A 123 4.71 5.37 -9.62
CA VAL A 123 4.14 5.12 -10.94
C VAL A 123 5.04 4.19 -11.75
N LYS A 124 6.34 4.47 -11.80
CA LYS A 124 7.30 3.63 -12.54
C LYS A 124 7.40 2.23 -11.94
N CYS A 125 7.36 2.13 -10.62
CA CYS A 125 7.36 0.84 -9.93
C CYS A 125 6.15 0.00 -10.36
N TYR A 126 4.96 0.57 -10.33
CA TYR A 126 3.73 -0.11 -10.73
C TYR A 126 3.73 -0.47 -12.21
N GLU A 127 4.18 0.43 -13.07
CA GLU A 127 4.29 0.16 -14.51
C GLU A 127 5.22 -1.01 -14.79
N SER A 128 6.33 -1.10 -14.06
CA SER A 128 7.29 -2.20 -14.21
C SER A 128 6.67 -3.56 -13.85
N GLN A 129 5.59 -3.57 -13.08
CA GLN A 129 4.89 -4.79 -12.67
C GLN A 129 3.64 -5.07 -13.49
N GLY A 130 3.36 -4.26 -14.49
CA GLY A 130 2.27 -4.49 -15.44
C GLY A 130 1.02 -3.63 -15.24
N PHE A 131 1.03 -2.71 -14.30
CA PHE A 131 -0.05 -1.74 -14.16
C PHE A 131 0.03 -0.69 -15.26
N LYS A 132 -1.13 -0.21 -15.71
CA LYS A 132 -1.24 0.86 -16.72
C LYS A 132 -2.13 1.96 -16.19
N ILE A 133 -1.79 3.21 -16.50
CA ILE A 133 -2.64 4.36 -16.19
C ILE A 133 -3.89 4.27 -17.08
N VAL A 134 -5.06 4.26 -16.45
CA VAL A 134 -6.35 4.20 -17.17
C VAL A 134 -7.18 5.47 -16.99
N GLU A 135 -6.90 6.27 -15.97
CA GLU A 135 -7.68 7.46 -15.65
C GLU A 135 -6.84 8.42 -14.79
N THR A 136 -7.16 9.70 -14.87
CA THR A 136 -6.69 10.72 -13.94
C THR A 136 -7.91 11.31 -13.26
N LYS A 137 -7.86 11.44 -11.93
CA LYS A 137 -8.99 11.99 -11.18
C LYS A 137 -8.52 12.88 -10.04
N VAL A 138 -9.41 13.79 -9.64
CA VAL A 138 -9.25 14.59 -8.41
C VAL A 138 -10.15 13.99 -7.35
N GLN A 139 -9.62 13.74 -6.16
CA GLN A 139 -10.43 13.26 -5.04
C GLN A 139 -10.05 14.00 -3.76
N LYS A 140 -11.02 14.09 -2.86
CA LYS A 140 -10.82 14.69 -1.55
C LYS A 140 -10.01 13.75 -0.67
N THR A 141 -9.04 14.33 0.04
CA THR A 141 -8.25 13.63 1.05
C THR A 141 -8.34 14.40 2.35
N HIS A 142 -7.85 13.82 3.44
CA HIS A 142 -7.77 14.52 4.73
C HIS A 142 -6.87 15.76 4.71
N LEU A 143 -6.08 15.92 3.64
CA LEU A 143 -5.19 17.08 3.41
C LEU A 143 -5.69 17.99 2.29
N GLY A 144 -6.96 17.86 1.89
CA GLY A 144 -7.55 18.61 0.79
C GLY A 144 -7.61 17.78 -0.51
N ASP A 145 -7.90 18.46 -1.62
CA ASP A 145 -8.01 17.79 -2.92
C ASP A 145 -6.63 17.34 -3.41
N GLY A 146 -6.58 16.14 -3.98
CA GLY A 146 -5.39 15.60 -4.60
C GLY A 146 -5.69 15.04 -5.98
N GLU A 147 -4.71 15.14 -6.89
CA GLU A 147 -4.80 14.54 -8.22
C GLU A 147 -4.14 13.18 -8.21
N PHE A 148 -4.82 12.18 -8.77
CA PHE A 148 -4.38 10.79 -8.77
C PHE A 148 -4.50 10.17 -10.15
N PHE A 149 -3.53 9.31 -10.49
CA PHE A 149 -3.72 8.32 -11.53
C PHE A 149 -4.46 7.11 -10.94
N VAL A 150 -5.42 6.59 -11.69
CA VAL A 150 -5.95 5.26 -11.46
C VAL A 150 -5.15 4.32 -12.36
N MET A 151 -4.55 3.31 -11.78
CA MET A 151 -3.79 2.32 -12.54
C MET A 151 -4.45 0.96 -12.41
N ARG A 152 -4.36 0.16 -13.47
CA ARG A 152 -5.04 -1.12 -13.56
C ARG A 152 -4.09 -2.21 -14.06
N TYR A 153 -4.19 -3.36 -13.43
CA TYR A 153 -3.52 -4.58 -13.83
C TYR A 153 -4.56 -5.63 -14.24
N GLN A 154 -4.31 -6.30 -15.35
CA GLN A 154 -5.20 -7.35 -15.85
C GLN A 154 -4.50 -8.67 -16.03
#